data_a5e7e75c3382daead64841f0091263be
#
_entry.id   a5e7e75c3382daead64841f0091263be
#
_cell.length_a   1.000
_cell.length_b   1.000
_cell.length_c   1.000
_cell.angle_alpha   90.00
_cell.angle_beta   90.00
_cell.angle_gamma   90.00
#
_symmetry.space_group_name_H-M   'P 1'
#
loop_
_entity.id
_entity.type
_entity.pdbx_description
1 polymer ?
#
loop_
_entity_poly.entity_id
_entity_poly.type
_entity_poly.pdbx_seq_one_letter_code
_entity_poly.pdbx_strand_id
1 'polypeptide(L)'
;MTEHGSGPAGLTPSAAVPLDGSERFAGVDATVADFWRWVCGDLRENTTRGMLAEFLVAKAVGDPRALRIGWDNFDVVTPDGTTIEVKCSAFLQSWPQPQGHSAIVFGRLAAREWDATRNEWSVDARIRADVFVFAVQTQRDPAAYDVLDISHWEFWVTSARTIREQAVKTVGIGWVRQHATGPFPYGGLAHAIHTAAQLH
;
A
#
# COMPACT_ATOMS: atom_id res chain seq x y z
N MET A 1 -35.11 22.65 -34.71
CA MET A 1 -34.32 23.19 -33.60
C MET A 1 -34.48 22.20 -32.46
N THR A 2 -33.53 21.30 -32.30
CA THR A 2 -33.48 20.33 -31.21
C THR A 2 -32.54 20.89 -30.16
N GLU A 3 -33.11 21.29 -29.02
CA GLU A 3 -32.34 21.69 -27.85
C GLU A 3 -31.53 20.48 -27.36
N HIS A 4 -30.22 20.58 -27.46
CA HIS A 4 -29.31 19.67 -26.76
C HIS A 4 -29.37 20.05 -25.27
N GLY A 5 -30.15 19.32 -24.49
CA GLY A 5 -30.11 19.40 -23.06
C GLY A 5 -28.69 19.08 -22.57
N SER A 6 -28.02 20.07 -21.98
CA SER A 6 -26.79 19.86 -21.25
C SER A 6 -27.08 18.89 -20.12
N GLY A 7 -26.46 17.71 -20.15
CA GLY A 7 -26.50 16.78 -19.01
C GLY A 7 -26.02 17.46 -17.73
N PRO A 8 -26.39 16.93 -16.56
CA PRO A 8 -26.00 17.54 -15.29
C PRO A 8 -24.47 17.67 -15.22
N ALA A 9 -24.01 18.88 -14.85
CA ALA A 9 -22.58 19.14 -14.67
C ALA A 9 -22.02 18.14 -13.65
N GLY A 10 -20.95 17.44 -14.00
CA GLY A 10 -20.29 16.48 -13.11
C GLY A 10 -19.85 17.17 -11.79
N LEU A 11 -19.97 16.44 -10.69
CA LEU A 11 -19.51 16.93 -9.38
C LEU A 11 -17.98 16.72 -9.27
N THR A 12 -17.25 17.79 -9.01
CA THR A 12 -15.81 17.71 -8.69
C THR A 12 -15.64 17.93 -7.18
N PRO A 13 -15.07 16.97 -6.44
CA PRO A 13 -14.83 17.16 -5.01
C PRO A 13 -13.81 18.27 -4.79
N SER A 14 -13.98 19.02 -3.71
CA SER A 14 -12.93 19.96 -3.24
C SER A 14 -11.68 19.19 -2.82
N ALA A 15 -10.52 19.84 -2.89
CA ALA A 15 -9.28 19.25 -2.39
C ALA A 15 -9.42 18.89 -0.90
N ALA A 16 -8.95 17.70 -0.53
CA ALA A 16 -8.93 17.28 0.86
C ALA A 16 -7.94 18.15 1.65
N VAL A 17 -8.37 18.60 2.82
CA VAL A 17 -7.50 19.30 3.78
C VAL A 17 -7.03 18.27 4.80
N PRO A 18 -5.70 18.08 4.98
CA PRO A 18 -5.19 17.20 6.01
C PRO A 18 -5.66 17.63 7.40
N LEU A 19 -6.15 16.68 8.17
CA LEU A 19 -6.53 16.89 9.57
C LEU A 19 -5.34 16.54 10.46
N ASP A 20 -5.23 17.20 11.64
CA ASP A 20 -4.14 16.94 12.60
C ASP A 20 -4.56 16.04 13.78
N GLY A 21 -5.85 15.74 13.87
CA GLY A 21 -6.42 14.90 14.91
C GLY A 21 -7.07 15.67 16.06
N SER A 22 -6.85 16.97 16.18
CA SER A 22 -7.45 17.81 17.23
C SER A 22 -8.88 18.25 16.91
N GLU A 23 -9.28 18.15 15.66
CA GLU A 23 -10.59 18.57 15.18
C GLU A 23 -11.70 17.77 15.87
N ARG A 24 -12.77 18.45 16.25
CA ARG A 24 -13.90 17.84 16.92
C ARG A 24 -15.04 17.53 15.96
N PHE A 25 -15.70 16.41 16.18
CA PHE A 25 -16.98 16.12 15.50
C PHE A 25 -18.08 17.04 16.02
N ALA A 26 -18.84 17.65 15.11
CA ALA A 26 -20.03 18.41 15.49
C ALA A 26 -21.13 17.45 16.03
N GLY A 27 -21.60 17.71 17.24
CA GLY A 27 -22.66 16.93 17.86
C GLY A 27 -22.20 15.59 18.52
N VAL A 28 -20.91 15.29 18.52
CA VAL A 28 -20.33 14.10 19.20
C VAL A 28 -19.17 14.53 20.07
N ASP A 29 -19.09 14.02 21.29
CA ASP A 29 -17.95 14.30 22.18
C ASP A 29 -16.75 13.41 21.85
N ALA A 30 -16.13 13.69 20.70
CA ALA A 30 -14.97 12.97 20.19
C ALA A 30 -14.15 13.87 19.27
N THR A 31 -12.87 13.50 19.09
CA THR A 31 -11.93 14.10 18.14
C THR A 31 -11.61 13.17 16.98
N VAL A 32 -10.98 13.70 15.93
CA VAL A 32 -10.45 12.91 14.82
C VAL A 32 -9.40 11.93 15.31
N ALA A 33 -8.57 12.28 16.29
CA ALA A 33 -7.61 11.35 16.90
C ALA A 33 -8.30 10.17 17.61
N ASP A 34 -9.48 10.36 18.21
CA ASP A 34 -10.26 9.26 18.80
C ASP A 34 -10.75 8.30 17.72
N PHE A 35 -11.21 8.84 16.58
CA PHE A 35 -11.59 8.03 15.43
C PHE A 35 -10.37 7.25 14.88
N TRP A 36 -9.22 7.90 14.68
CA TRP A 36 -8.02 7.20 14.21
C TRP A 36 -7.58 6.10 15.16
N ARG A 37 -7.62 6.34 16.46
CA ARG A 37 -7.31 5.33 17.48
C ARG A 37 -8.26 4.14 17.41
N TRP A 38 -9.54 4.39 17.19
CA TRP A 38 -10.54 3.33 17.05
C TRP A 38 -10.35 2.52 15.76
N VAL A 39 -10.07 3.17 14.63
CA VAL A 39 -9.91 2.49 13.32
C VAL A 39 -8.54 1.82 13.20
N CYS A 40 -7.47 2.49 13.60
CA CYS A 40 -6.08 2.08 13.35
C CYS A 40 -5.36 1.64 14.64
N GLY A 41 -6.06 1.40 15.74
CA GLY A 41 -5.46 1.09 17.04
C GLY A 41 -4.76 -0.28 17.10
N ASP A 42 -5.14 -1.24 16.27
CA ASP A 42 -4.40 -2.50 16.11
C ASP A 42 -3.67 -2.52 14.75
N LEU A 43 -2.39 -2.20 14.77
CA LEU A 43 -1.53 -2.24 13.58
C LEU A 43 -1.10 -3.66 13.17
N ARG A 44 -1.54 -4.71 13.88
CA ARG A 44 -1.36 -6.11 13.48
C ARG A 44 -2.44 -6.57 12.53
N GLU A 45 -3.58 -5.88 12.49
CA GLU A 45 -4.66 -6.18 11.57
C GLU A 45 -4.16 -6.00 10.13
N ASN A 46 -4.58 -6.86 9.20
CA ASN A 46 -4.04 -6.92 7.85
C ASN A 46 -4.14 -5.60 7.08
N THR A 47 -5.28 -4.91 7.19
CA THR A 47 -5.53 -3.66 6.46
C THR A 47 -4.67 -2.54 7.01
N THR A 48 -4.64 -2.38 8.34
CA THR A 48 -3.84 -1.33 9.01
C THR A 48 -2.35 -1.60 8.87
N ARG A 49 -1.91 -2.86 8.95
CA ARG A 49 -0.52 -3.24 8.70
C ARG A 49 -0.11 -2.99 7.24
N GLY A 50 -1.02 -3.21 6.29
CA GLY A 50 -0.80 -2.85 4.88
C GLY A 50 -0.56 -1.35 4.72
N MET A 51 -1.43 -0.52 5.28
CA MET A 51 -1.28 0.94 5.28
C MET A 51 -0.01 1.40 6.01
N LEU A 52 0.38 0.72 7.11
CA LEU A 52 1.65 0.99 7.77
C LEU A 52 2.85 0.71 6.87
N ALA A 53 2.83 -0.41 6.12
CA ALA A 53 3.90 -0.71 5.17
C ALA A 53 3.99 0.34 4.05
N GLU A 54 2.85 0.79 3.50
CA GLU A 54 2.80 1.90 2.54
C GLU A 54 3.38 3.19 3.14
N PHE A 55 3.01 3.53 4.37
CA PHE A 55 3.55 4.68 5.09
C PHE A 55 5.07 4.61 5.28
N LEU A 56 5.60 3.44 5.65
CA LEU A 56 7.05 3.24 5.79
C LEU A 56 7.76 3.44 4.46
N VAL A 57 7.23 2.90 3.37
CA VAL A 57 7.79 3.10 2.02
C VAL A 57 7.71 4.57 1.62
N ALA A 58 6.56 5.24 1.82
CA ALA A 58 6.38 6.66 1.52
C ALA A 58 7.40 7.53 2.27
N LYS A 59 7.64 7.23 3.56
CA LYS A 59 8.68 7.94 4.34
C LYS A 59 10.08 7.68 3.86
N ALA A 60 10.38 6.46 3.42
CA ALA A 60 11.71 6.11 2.91
C ALA A 60 12.05 6.85 1.61
N VAL A 61 11.08 7.01 0.70
CA VAL A 61 11.30 7.64 -0.62
C VAL A 61 10.96 9.12 -0.66
N GLY A 62 10.37 9.69 0.40
CA GLY A 62 9.96 11.09 0.44
C GLY A 62 8.75 11.39 -0.46
N ASP A 63 7.70 10.55 -0.40
CA ASP A 63 6.45 10.77 -1.14
C ASP A 63 5.96 12.21 -0.91
N PRO A 64 5.77 13.01 -1.97
CA PRO A 64 5.40 14.43 -1.83
C PRO A 64 3.94 14.63 -1.41
N ARG A 65 3.10 13.58 -1.44
CA ARG A 65 1.68 13.69 -1.10
C ARG A 65 1.47 13.84 0.40
N ALA A 66 0.61 14.77 0.79
CA ALA A 66 0.25 14.97 2.19
C ALA A 66 -0.68 13.89 2.73
N LEU A 67 -1.46 13.25 1.85
CA LEU A 67 -2.46 12.24 2.19
C LEU A 67 -2.33 11.03 1.27
N ARG A 68 -2.59 9.85 1.82
CA ARG A 68 -2.80 8.62 1.06
C ARG A 68 -4.06 8.74 0.20
N ILE A 69 -3.95 8.37 -1.08
CA ILE A 69 -5.09 8.35 -2.00
C ILE A 69 -5.49 6.88 -2.23
N GLY A 70 -6.63 6.47 -1.66
CA GLY A 70 -7.07 5.07 -1.68
C GLY A 70 -7.55 4.56 -3.04
N TRP A 71 -7.78 5.44 -4.02
CA TRP A 71 -8.27 5.12 -5.36
C TRP A 71 -7.21 5.29 -6.45
N ASP A 72 -5.96 5.60 -6.07
CA ASP A 72 -4.86 5.67 -7.01
C ASP A 72 -4.50 4.29 -7.58
N ASN A 73 -3.84 4.30 -8.72
CA ASN A 73 -3.36 3.09 -9.39
C ASN A 73 -2.06 2.52 -8.80
N PHE A 74 -1.54 3.16 -7.74
CA PHE A 74 -0.33 2.83 -7.00
C PHE A 74 -0.46 3.33 -5.56
N ASP A 75 0.34 2.79 -4.66
CA ASP A 75 0.30 3.13 -3.24
C ASP A 75 1.16 4.36 -2.91
N VAL A 76 2.36 4.44 -3.48
CA VAL A 76 3.39 5.45 -3.17
C VAL A 76 3.98 6.01 -4.46
N VAL A 77 4.39 7.28 -4.45
CA VAL A 77 5.12 7.92 -5.56
C VAL A 77 6.36 8.64 -5.03
N THR A 78 7.45 8.54 -5.76
CA THR A 78 8.69 9.28 -5.45
C THR A 78 8.60 10.72 -5.99
N PRO A 79 9.46 11.65 -5.52
CA PRO A 79 9.50 13.02 -6.05
C PRO A 79 9.81 13.12 -7.54
N ASP A 80 10.47 12.13 -8.12
CA ASP A 80 10.76 12.04 -9.56
C ASP A 80 9.67 11.31 -10.37
N GLY A 81 8.56 10.92 -9.71
CA GLY A 81 7.37 10.36 -10.34
C GLY A 81 7.37 8.83 -10.49
N THR A 82 8.36 8.11 -9.95
CA THR A 82 8.34 6.63 -9.93
C THR A 82 7.19 6.14 -9.05
N THR A 83 6.33 5.29 -9.60
CA THR A 83 5.15 4.75 -8.91
C THR A 83 5.45 3.39 -8.28
N ILE A 84 4.96 3.18 -7.07
CA ILE A 84 5.30 2.02 -6.25
C ILE A 84 4.02 1.35 -5.73
N GLU A 85 3.92 0.04 -5.94
CA GLU A 85 2.93 -0.83 -5.31
C GLU A 85 3.55 -1.51 -4.11
N VAL A 86 2.90 -1.43 -2.95
CA VAL A 86 3.37 -2.03 -1.71
C VAL A 86 2.50 -3.22 -1.35
N LYS A 87 3.12 -4.36 -1.13
CA LYS A 87 2.44 -5.57 -0.65
C LYS A 87 2.99 -5.97 0.71
N CYS A 88 2.11 -6.19 1.67
CA CYS A 88 2.49 -6.54 3.03
C CYS A 88 2.03 -7.94 3.41
N SER A 89 2.87 -8.67 4.14
CA SER A 89 2.53 -9.95 4.74
C SER A 89 3.25 -10.12 6.09
N ALA A 90 2.78 -11.04 6.95
CA ALA A 90 3.37 -11.30 8.25
C ALA A 90 3.19 -12.77 8.67
N PHE A 91 4.08 -13.28 9.50
CA PHE A 91 3.93 -14.59 10.12
C PHE A 91 2.87 -14.61 11.21
N LEU A 92 2.76 -13.54 11.99
CA LEU A 92 1.78 -13.39 13.06
C LEU A 92 0.61 -12.51 12.59
N GLN A 93 -0.59 -12.90 12.97
CA GLN A 93 -1.83 -12.22 12.64
C GLN A 93 -2.52 -11.67 13.89
N SER A 94 -3.51 -10.80 13.72
CA SER A 94 -4.32 -10.27 14.81
C SER A 94 -5.37 -11.26 15.36
N TRP A 95 -5.51 -12.43 14.73
CA TRP A 95 -6.43 -13.49 15.14
C TRP A 95 -5.68 -14.76 15.60
N PRO A 96 -6.33 -15.67 16.35
CA PRO A 96 -5.73 -16.95 16.75
C PRO A 96 -5.26 -17.78 15.56
N GLN A 97 -4.06 -18.34 15.64
CA GLN A 97 -3.42 -19.16 14.61
C GLN A 97 -3.16 -20.59 15.12
N PRO A 98 -4.19 -21.43 15.29
CA PRO A 98 -4.04 -22.76 15.91
C PRO A 98 -3.18 -23.74 15.09
N GLN A 99 -2.96 -23.45 13.81
CA GLN A 99 -2.14 -24.28 12.92
C GLN A 99 -0.70 -23.73 12.76
N GLY A 100 -0.30 -22.77 13.58
CA GLY A 100 1.02 -22.13 13.52
C GLY A 100 1.02 -20.86 12.68
N HIS A 101 2.23 -20.42 12.29
CA HIS A 101 2.43 -19.16 11.56
C HIS A 101 1.76 -19.16 10.18
N SER A 102 1.27 -18.00 9.77
CA SER A 102 0.79 -17.80 8.40
C SER A 102 1.91 -17.94 7.38
N ALA A 103 1.58 -18.49 6.23
CA ALA A 103 2.44 -18.43 5.06
C ALA A 103 2.58 -16.98 4.58
N ILE A 104 3.78 -16.59 4.16
CA ILE A 104 4.02 -15.29 3.53
C ILE A 104 3.59 -15.38 2.06
N VAL A 105 2.49 -14.69 1.76
CA VAL A 105 1.87 -14.67 0.42
C VAL A 105 1.45 -13.24 0.09
N PHE A 106 1.61 -12.87 -1.16
CA PHE A 106 1.25 -11.56 -1.71
C PHE A 106 0.34 -11.76 -2.93
N GLY A 107 -0.88 -11.31 -2.81
CA GLY A 107 -1.88 -11.37 -3.88
C GLY A 107 -2.16 -10.01 -4.52
N ARG A 108 -3.07 -10.03 -5.50
CA ARG A 108 -3.55 -8.82 -6.18
C ARG A 108 -2.41 -7.98 -6.77
N LEU A 109 -1.47 -8.63 -7.46
CA LEU A 109 -0.36 -7.95 -8.13
C LEU A 109 -0.81 -7.15 -9.36
N ALA A 110 -2.01 -7.42 -9.87
CA ALA A 110 -2.68 -6.63 -10.89
C ALA A 110 -4.04 -6.16 -10.38
N ALA A 111 -4.43 -4.96 -10.71
CA ALA A 111 -5.69 -4.35 -10.30
C ALA A 111 -6.48 -3.83 -11.51
N ARG A 112 -7.81 -3.76 -11.36
CA ARG A 112 -8.68 -3.02 -12.27
C ARG A 112 -8.62 -1.54 -11.89
N GLU A 113 -8.74 -0.70 -12.90
CA GLU A 113 -8.83 0.74 -12.75
C GLU A 113 -10.27 1.19 -12.73
N TRP A 114 -10.56 2.15 -11.88
CA TRP A 114 -11.80 2.88 -11.88
C TRP A 114 -11.69 4.09 -12.81
N ASP A 115 -12.50 4.11 -13.88
CA ASP A 115 -12.65 5.29 -14.73
C ASP A 115 -13.78 6.17 -14.19
N ALA A 116 -13.42 7.22 -13.48
CA ALA A 116 -14.39 8.15 -12.90
C ALA A 116 -15.23 8.91 -13.96
N THR A 117 -14.71 9.08 -15.17
CA THR A 117 -15.44 9.76 -16.26
C THR A 117 -16.56 8.90 -16.82
N ARG A 118 -16.32 7.57 -16.87
CA ARG A 118 -17.28 6.59 -17.39
C ARG A 118 -18.10 5.92 -16.30
N ASN A 119 -17.70 6.11 -15.03
CA ASN A 119 -18.27 5.43 -13.86
C ASN A 119 -18.21 3.90 -14.03
N GLU A 120 -17.06 3.37 -14.49
CA GLU A 120 -16.86 1.96 -14.82
C GLU A 120 -15.50 1.46 -14.38
N TRP A 121 -15.43 0.17 -14.04
CA TRP A 121 -14.16 -0.53 -13.84
C TRP A 121 -13.59 -1.00 -15.19
N SER A 122 -12.28 -0.88 -15.37
CA SER A 122 -11.60 -1.48 -16.52
C SER A 122 -11.92 -2.98 -16.61
N VAL A 123 -12.05 -3.49 -17.84
CA VAL A 123 -12.34 -4.92 -18.07
C VAL A 123 -11.19 -5.77 -17.55
N ASP A 124 -9.96 -5.36 -17.84
CA ASP A 124 -8.75 -6.11 -17.50
C ASP A 124 -8.05 -5.54 -16.26
N ALA A 125 -7.57 -6.45 -15.42
CA ALA A 125 -6.62 -6.11 -14.35
C ALA A 125 -5.21 -5.97 -14.96
N ARG A 126 -4.51 -4.88 -14.63
CA ARG A 126 -3.16 -4.58 -15.13
C ARG A 126 -2.22 -4.21 -13.98
N ILE A 127 -0.93 -4.44 -14.20
CA ILE A 127 0.14 -3.92 -13.36
C ILE A 127 0.40 -2.48 -13.81
N ARG A 128 0.26 -1.52 -12.89
CA ARG A 128 0.32 -0.08 -13.18
C ARG A 128 1.53 0.60 -12.55
N ALA A 129 1.95 0.15 -11.39
CA ALA A 129 3.16 0.66 -10.76
C ALA A 129 4.42 0.30 -11.57
N ASP A 130 5.50 1.03 -11.35
CA ASP A 130 6.83 0.81 -11.94
C ASP A 130 7.64 -0.16 -11.09
N VAL A 131 7.49 -0.09 -9.77
CA VAL A 131 8.22 -0.88 -8.79
C VAL A 131 7.24 -1.55 -7.82
N PHE A 132 7.59 -2.76 -7.38
CA PHE A 132 6.90 -3.47 -6.30
C PHE A 132 7.81 -3.59 -5.08
N VAL A 133 7.25 -3.28 -3.91
CA VAL A 133 7.86 -3.52 -2.61
C VAL A 133 7.06 -4.59 -1.88
N PHE A 134 7.71 -5.69 -1.52
CA PHE A 134 7.16 -6.74 -0.67
C PHE A 134 7.68 -6.55 0.74
N ALA A 135 6.84 -6.05 1.64
CA ALA A 135 7.15 -5.82 3.04
C ALA A 135 6.73 -7.03 3.88
N VAL A 136 7.63 -7.58 4.66
CA VAL A 136 7.39 -8.72 5.55
C VAL A 136 7.65 -8.30 6.98
N GLN A 137 6.63 -8.37 7.84
CA GLN A 137 6.85 -8.32 9.28
C GLN A 137 7.28 -9.73 9.73
N THR A 138 8.52 -9.83 10.22
CA THR A 138 9.23 -11.11 10.36
C THR A 138 9.12 -11.75 11.74
N GLN A 139 8.61 -11.04 12.76
CA GLN A 139 8.50 -11.58 14.12
C GLN A 139 7.62 -12.83 14.16
N ARG A 140 8.09 -13.85 14.86
CA ARG A 140 7.41 -15.14 15.00
C ARG A 140 6.99 -15.46 16.43
N ASP A 141 7.59 -14.79 17.43
CA ASP A 141 7.20 -14.93 18.81
C ASP A 141 6.11 -13.90 19.15
N PRO A 142 4.88 -14.33 19.49
CA PRO A 142 3.81 -13.42 19.90
C PRO A 142 4.16 -12.54 21.11
N ALA A 143 5.02 -13.03 22.02
CA ALA A 143 5.43 -12.27 23.19
C ALA A 143 6.43 -11.15 22.88
N ALA A 144 7.18 -11.29 21.78
CA ALA A 144 8.16 -10.30 21.29
C ALA A 144 7.61 -9.47 20.11
N TYR A 145 6.31 -9.60 19.78
CA TYR A 145 5.75 -8.91 18.65
C TYR A 145 5.63 -7.41 18.93
N ASP A 146 6.43 -6.62 18.21
CA ASP A 146 6.32 -5.17 18.15
C ASP A 146 6.29 -4.75 16.65
N VAL A 147 5.15 -4.25 16.21
CA VAL A 147 4.96 -3.80 14.82
C VAL A 147 5.66 -2.48 14.55
N LEU A 148 5.98 -1.71 15.58
CA LEU A 148 6.69 -0.43 15.50
C LEU A 148 8.22 -0.62 15.51
N ASP A 149 8.71 -1.78 15.91
CA ASP A 149 10.13 -2.09 15.80
C ASP A 149 10.48 -2.38 14.34
N ILE A 150 11.10 -1.40 13.69
CA ILE A 150 11.48 -1.49 12.29
C ILE A 150 12.52 -2.57 11.99
N SER A 151 13.25 -3.06 12.99
CA SER A 151 14.18 -4.19 12.84
C SER A 151 13.48 -5.51 12.55
N HIS A 152 12.20 -5.62 12.85
CA HIS A 152 11.34 -6.76 12.53
C HIS A 152 10.73 -6.69 11.12
N TRP A 153 11.16 -5.75 10.28
CA TRP A 153 10.67 -5.61 8.91
C TRP A 153 11.77 -5.90 7.90
N GLU A 154 11.44 -6.72 6.93
CA GLU A 154 12.23 -6.98 5.74
C GLU A 154 11.52 -6.45 4.50
N PHE A 155 12.29 -5.83 3.59
CA PHE A 155 11.77 -5.29 2.36
C PHE A 155 12.47 -5.95 1.15
N TRP A 156 11.66 -6.39 0.20
CA TRP A 156 12.12 -6.95 -1.06
C TRP A 156 11.61 -6.09 -2.20
N VAL A 157 12.44 -5.81 -3.18
CA VAL A 157 12.11 -4.86 -4.25
C VAL A 157 12.32 -5.50 -5.61
N THR A 158 11.37 -5.30 -6.52
CA THR A 158 11.49 -5.74 -7.92
C THR A 158 10.81 -4.76 -8.86
N SER A 159 11.25 -4.71 -10.13
CA SER A 159 10.55 -3.93 -11.15
C SER A 159 9.21 -4.59 -11.53
N ALA A 160 8.25 -3.79 -11.94
CA ALA A 160 6.98 -4.31 -12.46
C ALA A 160 7.16 -5.15 -13.74
N ARG A 161 8.24 -4.89 -14.49
CA ARG A 161 8.63 -5.69 -15.65
C ARG A 161 8.81 -7.16 -15.28
N THR A 162 9.54 -7.46 -14.20
CA THR A 162 9.74 -8.83 -13.71
C THR A 162 8.41 -9.55 -13.44
N ILE A 163 7.45 -8.85 -12.81
CA ILE A 163 6.12 -9.44 -12.51
C ILE A 163 5.33 -9.68 -13.80
N ARG A 164 5.39 -8.76 -14.77
CA ARG A 164 4.74 -8.93 -16.09
C ARG A 164 5.31 -10.11 -16.86
N GLU A 165 6.64 -10.22 -16.91
CA GLU A 165 7.35 -11.33 -17.62
C GLU A 165 7.02 -12.69 -17.02
N GLN A 166 6.88 -12.78 -15.70
CA GLN A 166 6.52 -14.01 -14.98
C GLN A 166 5.01 -14.31 -15.00
N ALA A 167 4.18 -13.37 -15.44
CA ALA A 167 2.71 -13.48 -15.55
C ALA A 167 2.02 -13.99 -14.28
N VAL A 168 2.54 -13.61 -13.11
CA VAL A 168 2.04 -14.08 -11.79
C VAL A 168 0.97 -13.13 -11.25
N LYS A 169 -0.04 -13.72 -10.59
CA LYS A 169 -1.13 -12.97 -9.92
C LYS A 169 -0.99 -12.97 -8.39
N THR A 170 -0.34 -13.99 -7.88
CA THR A 170 -0.08 -14.20 -6.45
C THR A 170 1.26 -14.89 -6.32
N VAL A 171 2.07 -14.45 -5.36
CA VAL A 171 3.41 -15.00 -5.13
C VAL A 171 3.64 -15.29 -3.65
N GLY A 172 4.37 -16.35 -3.37
CA GLY A 172 4.87 -16.64 -2.03
C GLY A 172 6.29 -16.13 -1.82
N ILE A 173 6.78 -16.19 -0.59
CA ILE A 173 8.14 -15.72 -0.24
C ILE A 173 9.25 -16.44 -1.04
N GLY A 174 9.03 -17.68 -1.44
CA GLY A 174 9.99 -18.42 -2.29
C GLY A 174 10.18 -17.74 -3.65
N TRP A 175 9.09 -17.35 -4.29
CA TRP A 175 9.15 -16.59 -5.55
C TRP A 175 9.81 -15.23 -5.35
N VAL A 176 9.45 -14.50 -4.27
CA VAL A 176 10.04 -13.18 -3.95
C VAL A 176 11.55 -13.29 -3.81
N ARG A 177 12.06 -14.27 -3.08
CA ARG A 177 13.51 -14.53 -2.92
C ARG A 177 14.23 -14.82 -4.22
N GLN A 178 13.55 -15.37 -5.20
CA GLN A 178 14.13 -15.71 -6.50
C GLN A 178 14.10 -14.55 -7.51
N HIS A 179 13.10 -13.64 -7.43
CA HIS A 179 12.81 -12.66 -8.48
C HIS A 179 12.84 -11.20 -7.99
N ALA A 180 13.03 -10.98 -6.70
CA ALA A 180 13.21 -9.65 -6.12
C ALA A 180 14.58 -9.55 -5.45
N THR A 181 15.11 -8.34 -5.35
CA THR A 181 16.34 -8.08 -4.61
C THR A 181 16.01 -7.79 -3.14
N GLY A 182 16.81 -8.29 -2.23
CA GLY A 182 16.63 -8.14 -0.79
C GLY A 182 17.04 -9.40 -0.01
N PRO A 183 16.69 -9.50 1.32
CA PRO A 183 15.95 -8.48 2.05
C PRO A 183 16.78 -7.24 2.33
N PHE A 184 16.15 -6.08 2.26
CA PHE A 184 16.75 -4.82 2.72
C PHE A 184 16.22 -4.44 4.09
N PRO A 185 17.06 -3.93 5.02
CA PRO A 185 16.59 -3.17 6.15
C PRO A 185 16.03 -1.83 5.68
N TYR A 186 15.24 -1.17 6.52
CA TYR A 186 14.58 0.10 6.18
C TYR A 186 15.54 1.17 5.61
N GLY A 187 16.74 1.29 6.17
CA GLY A 187 17.74 2.27 5.70
C GLY A 187 18.25 2.05 4.26
N GLY A 188 18.10 0.84 3.72
CA GLY A 188 18.50 0.52 2.34
C GLY A 188 17.35 0.61 1.32
N LEU A 189 16.12 0.81 1.79
CA LEU A 189 14.92 0.68 0.97
C LEU A 189 14.83 1.72 -0.16
N ALA A 190 15.09 2.99 0.13
CA ALA A 190 15.03 4.06 -0.87
C ALA A 190 15.99 3.82 -2.04
N HIS A 191 17.23 3.42 -1.74
CA HIS A 191 18.23 3.09 -2.76
C HIS A 191 17.81 1.89 -3.60
N ALA A 192 17.27 0.85 -2.97
CA ALA A 192 16.78 -0.35 -3.66
C ALA A 192 15.63 -0.03 -4.63
N ILE A 193 14.69 0.82 -4.23
CA ILE A 193 13.58 1.28 -5.06
C ILE A 193 14.11 2.07 -6.27
N HIS A 194 15.00 3.03 -6.04
CA HIS A 194 15.62 3.79 -7.12
C HIS A 194 16.34 2.89 -8.13
N THR A 195 17.10 1.90 -7.66
CA THR A 195 17.79 0.94 -8.53
C THR A 195 16.80 0.09 -9.34
N ALA A 196 15.74 -0.41 -8.73
CA ALA A 196 14.72 -1.20 -9.42
C ALA A 196 13.96 -0.38 -10.48
N ALA A 197 13.76 0.90 -10.24
CA ALA A 197 13.12 1.82 -11.18
C ALA A 197 13.94 2.03 -12.47
N GLN A 198 15.24 1.81 -12.45
CA GLN A 198 16.09 1.90 -13.65
C GLN A 198 16.03 0.66 -14.57
N LEU A 199 15.32 -0.40 -14.14
CA LEU A 199 15.22 -1.68 -14.87
C LEU A 199 13.95 -1.77 -15.75
N HIS A 200 13.44 -0.63 -16.22
CA HIS A 200 12.22 -0.55 -17.08
C HIS A 200 12.37 -1.22 -18.44
#